data_23105cdb97b28a3d96fab60ac2bd2261
#
_entry.id   23105cdb97b28a3d96fab60ac2bd2261
#
_cell.length_a   1.000
_cell.length_b   1.000
_cell.length_c   1.000
_cell.angle_alpha   90.00
_cell.angle_beta   90.00
_cell.angle_gamma   90.00
#
_symmetry.space_group_name_H-M   'P 1'
#
loop_
_entity.id
_entity.type
_entity.pdbx_description
1 polymer ?
#
loop_
_entity_poly.entity_id
_entity_poly.type
_entity_poly.pdbx_seq_one_letter_code
_entity_poly.pdbx_strand_id
1 'polypeptide(L)'
;APIFGSFMQSAFAQNVGLVAITGIKSRFVVAAGGVILIILGLLPVMGRLIAAIPMPVLGGAGLVLFGSVTASGIRTLAKIDYNDQKNLIIVATALSAGMIPIINHEFYAHFPVWVQTLFHSGISSTCIFAILLNLLFNHLPSFRSSRTPHLSQTINTRNTH
;
A
#
# COMPACT_ATOMS: atom_id res chain seq x y z
N ALA A 1 22.77 8.57 8.84
CA ALA A 1 21.99 9.81 8.80
C ALA A 1 22.32 10.74 9.99
N PRO A 2 22.31 10.29 11.29
CA PRO A 2 22.55 11.18 12.44
C PRO A 2 23.92 11.86 12.43
N ILE A 3 24.97 11.19 11.92
CA ILE A 3 26.34 11.72 11.84
C ILE A 3 26.42 13.00 10.99
N PHE A 4 25.55 13.15 10.01
CA PHE A 4 25.48 14.32 9.13
C PHE A 4 24.34 15.29 9.49
N GLY A 5 23.72 15.16 10.68
CA GLY A 5 22.60 16.00 11.11
C GLY A 5 21.32 15.81 10.31
N SER A 6 21.18 14.71 9.58
CA SER A 6 19.98 14.38 8.79
C SER A 6 18.99 13.59 9.60
N PHE A 7 17.69 13.76 9.28
CA PHE A 7 16.60 12.97 9.85
C PHE A 7 16.71 11.49 9.45
N MET A 8 15.94 10.63 10.15
CA MET A 8 15.84 9.22 9.83
C MET A 8 15.34 9.04 8.38
N GLN A 9 16.06 8.22 7.62
CA GLN A 9 15.68 7.90 6.25
C GLN A 9 14.66 6.77 6.25
N SER A 10 13.65 6.90 5.42
CA SER A 10 12.61 5.89 5.21
C SER A 10 12.65 5.38 3.76
N ALA A 11 12.18 4.15 3.56
CA ALA A 11 11.98 3.61 2.22
C ALA A 11 10.71 4.22 1.60
N PHE A 12 10.84 4.77 0.40
CA PHE A 12 9.69 5.33 -0.32
C PHE A 12 9.01 4.24 -1.14
N ALA A 13 7.71 4.01 -0.87
CA ALA A 13 6.89 3.07 -1.62
C ALA A 13 6.81 3.40 -3.12
N GLN A 14 6.95 4.69 -3.49
CA GLN A 14 7.01 5.15 -4.86
C GLN A 14 8.13 4.49 -5.66
N ASN A 15 9.29 4.28 -5.06
CA ASN A 15 10.43 3.63 -5.71
C ASN A 15 10.13 2.17 -6.05
N VAL A 16 9.39 1.47 -5.19
CA VAL A 16 8.95 0.09 -5.48
C VAL A 16 7.98 0.06 -6.66
N GLY A 17 7.05 1.02 -6.73
CA GLY A 17 6.13 1.19 -7.86
C GLY A 17 6.88 1.46 -9.16
N LEU A 18 7.89 2.32 -9.13
CA LEU A 18 8.71 2.64 -10.29
C LEU A 18 9.49 1.42 -10.80
N VAL A 19 10.09 0.64 -9.92
CA VAL A 19 10.78 -0.62 -10.26
C VAL A 19 9.81 -1.63 -10.87
N ALA A 20 8.57 -1.69 -10.38
CA ALA A 20 7.55 -2.60 -10.91
C ALA A 20 7.13 -2.23 -12.35
N ILE A 21 7.13 -0.93 -12.69
CA ILE A 21 6.76 -0.43 -14.02
C ILE A 21 7.94 -0.51 -15.00
N THR A 22 9.13 -0.08 -14.57
CA THR A 22 10.32 -0.05 -15.43
C THR A 22 10.97 -1.41 -15.62
N GLY A 23 10.72 -2.36 -14.69
CA GLY A 23 11.34 -3.69 -14.69
C GLY A 23 12.83 -3.69 -14.36
N ILE A 24 13.42 -2.53 -14.08
CA ILE A 24 14.85 -2.38 -13.81
C ILE A 24 15.14 -2.78 -12.37
N LYS A 25 15.71 -3.97 -12.18
CA LYS A 25 16.06 -4.54 -10.86
C LYS A 25 17.56 -4.50 -10.56
N SER A 26 18.35 -3.80 -11.38
CA SER A 26 19.80 -3.78 -11.24
C SER A 26 20.24 -2.91 -10.07
N ARG A 27 21.03 -3.48 -9.16
CA ARG A 27 21.65 -2.75 -8.05
C ARG A 27 22.59 -1.63 -8.51
N PHE A 28 23.18 -1.76 -9.70
CA PHE A 28 24.07 -0.75 -10.26
C PHE A 28 23.33 0.54 -10.64
N VAL A 29 22.08 0.45 -11.05
CA VAL A 29 21.25 1.63 -11.35
C VAL A 29 20.96 2.41 -10.08
N VAL A 30 20.68 1.72 -8.97
CA VAL A 30 20.48 2.36 -7.66
C VAL A 30 21.78 3.00 -7.17
N ALA A 31 22.91 2.31 -7.32
CA ALA A 31 24.22 2.86 -6.97
C ALA A 31 24.58 4.11 -7.78
N ALA A 32 24.35 4.07 -9.10
CA ALA A 32 24.57 5.24 -9.99
C ALA A 32 23.67 6.41 -9.58
N GLY A 33 22.40 6.15 -9.25
CA GLY A 33 21.50 7.16 -8.71
C GLY A 33 22.01 7.77 -7.40
N GLY A 34 22.56 6.96 -6.51
CA GLY A 34 23.20 7.43 -5.27
C GLY A 34 24.41 8.34 -5.53
N VAL A 35 25.28 7.97 -6.48
CA VAL A 35 26.43 8.80 -6.88
C VAL A 35 25.97 10.14 -7.45
N ILE A 36 24.98 10.15 -8.32
CA ILE A 36 24.40 11.38 -8.87
C ILE A 36 23.86 12.27 -7.76
N LEU A 37 23.14 11.71 -6.78
CA LEU A 37 22.61 12.47 -5.64
C LEU A 37 23.73 13.04 -4.77
N ILE A 38 24.85 12.33 -4.57
CA ILE A 38 26.01 12.84 -3.85
C ILE A 38 26.62 14.03 -4.59
N ILE A 39 26.82 13.93 -5.91
CA ILE A 39 27.35 15.02 -6.74
C ILE A 39 26.43 16.24 -6.67
N LEU A 40 25.11 16.04 -6.81
CA LEU A 40 24.13 17.12 -6.70
C LEU A 40 24.12 17.76 -5.31
N GLY A 41 24.27 16.96 -4.24
CA GLY A 41 24.32 17.44 -2.86
C GLY A 41 25.58 18.24 -2.52
N LEU A 42 26.69 17.98 -3.21
CA LEU A 42 27.94 18.74 -3.05
C LEU A 42 27.91 20.11 -3.78
N LEU A 43 26.96 20.29 -4.68
CA LEU A 43 26.80 21.54 -5.45
C LEU A 43 25.64 22.37 -4.87
N PRO A 44 25.91 23.40 -4.02
CA PRO A 44 24.84 24.22 -3.41
C PRO A 44 23.95 24.92 -4.42
N VAL A 45 24.48 25.19 -5.63
CA VAL A 45 23.77 25.83 -6.72
C VAL A 45 22.62 24.96 -7.23
N MET A 46 22.78 23.62 -7.21
CA MET A 46 21.74 22.69 -7.67
C MET A 46 20.51 22.71 -6.76
N GLY A 47 20.69 22.88 -5.45
CA GLY A 47 19.55 23.04 -4.53
C GLY A 47 18.70 24.28 -4.86
N ARG A 48 19.35 25.40 -5.21
CA ARG A 48 18.64 26.63 -5.63
C ARG A 48 17.92 26.44 -6.99
N LEU A 49 18.54 25.72 -7.91
CA LEU A 49 17.97 25.44 -9.22
C LEU A 49 16.71 24.56 -9.08
N ILE A 50 16.76 23.54 -8.23
CA ILE A 50 15.61 22.66 -7.94
C ILE A 50 14.51 23.44 -7.23
N ALA A 51 14.85 24.31 -6.29
CA ALA A 51 13.88 25.19 -5.62
C ALA A 51 13.20 26.20 -6.54
N ALA A 52 13.81 26.52 -7.68
CA ALA A 52 13.23 27.41 -8.69
C ALA A 52 12.19 26.72 -9.59
N ILE A 53 12.00 25.41 -9.49
CA ILE A 53 11.00 24.68 -10.27
C ILE A 53 9.60 25.13 -9.86
N PRO A 54 8.76 25.59 -10.80
CA PRO A 54 7.39 26.01 -10.48
C PRO A 54 6.55 24.89 -9.86
N MET A 55 5.76 25.21 -8.82
CA MET A 55 4.88 24.26 -8.13
C MET A 55 3.95 23.47 -9.08
N PRO A 56 3.38 24.04 -10.15
CA PRO A 56 2.55 23.28 -11.09
C PRO A 56 3.29 22.12 -11.78
N VAL A 57 4.58 22.31 -12.08
CA VAL A 57 5.42 21.27 -12.71
C VAL A 57 5.66 20.11 -11.71
N LEU A 58 5.97 20.44 -10.45
CA LEU A 58 6.13 19.46 -9.39
C LEU A 58 4.81 18.72 -9.12
N GLY A 59 3.68 19.44 -9.12
CA GLY A 59 2.35 18.85 -8.97
C GLY A 59 2.02 17.87 -10.10
N GLY A 60 2.29 18.24 -11.35
CA GLY A 60 2.09 17.35 -12.51
C GLY A 60 2.94 16.09 -12.44
N ALA A 61 4.22 16.22 -12.13
CA ALA A 61 5.11 15.07 -11.92
C ALA A 61 4.65 14.19 -10.75
N GLY A 62 4.20 14.81 -9.65
CA GLY A 62 3.63 14.13 -8.49
C GLY A 62 2.42 13.29 -8.85
N LEU A 63 1.47 13.81 -9.62
CA LEU A 63 0.30 13.07 -10.08
C LEU A 63 0.67 11.79 -10.83
N VAL A 64 1.64 11.87 -11.75
CA VAL A 64 2.10 10.68 -12.49
C VAL A 64 2.77 9.67 -11.56
N LEU A 65 3.62 10.13 -10.64
CA LEU A 65 4.29 9.25 -9.68
C LEU A 65 3.29 8.57 -8.74
N PHE A 66 2.36 9.30 -8.14
CA PHE A 66 1.35 8.73 -7.26
C PHE A 66 0.35 7.84 -8.02
N GLY A 67 0.00 8.20 -9.26
CA GLY A 67 -0.79 7.35 -10.15
C GLY A 67 -0.11 6.00 -10.41
N SER A 68 1.21 6.00 -10.61
CA SER A 68 1.98 4.76 -10.81
C SER A 68 2.00 3.87 -9.57
N VAL A 69 2.10 4.46 -8.37
CA VAL A 69 2.00 3.74 -7.10
C VAL A 69 0.62 3.12 -6.92
N THR A 70 -0.43 3.88 -7.22
CA THR A 70 -1.82 3.41 -7.17
C THR A 70 -2.03 2.22 -8.13
N ALA A 71 -1.55 2.32 -9.36
CA ALA A 71 -1.62 1.21 -10.33
C ALA A 71 -0.87 -0.04 -9.84
N SER A 72 0.28 0.13 -9.20
CA SER A 72 1.02 -0.97 -8.58
C SER A 72 0.26 -1.60 -7.41
N GLY A 73 -0.42 -0.79 -6.59
CA GLY A 73 -1.30 -1.25 -5.52
C GLY A 73 -2.46 -2.08 -6.05
N ILE A 74 -3.16 -1.60 -7.08
CA ILE A 74 -4.25 -2.34 -7.74
C ILE A 74 -3.74 -3.68 -8.30
N ARG A 75 -2.57 -3.70 -8.95
CA ARG A 75 -1.97 -4.93 -9.46
C ARG A 75 -1.64 -5.93 -8.34
N THR A 76 -1.29 -5.46 -7.17
CA THR A 76 -1.02 -6.30 -5.99
C THR A 76 -2.31 -6.87 -5.42
N LEU A 77 -3.35 -6.05 -5.30
CA LEU A 77 -4.68 -6.47 -4.87
C LEU A 77 -5.32 -7.47 -5.85
N ALA A 78 -5.10 -7.32 -7.15
CA ALA A 78 -5.60 -8.25 -8.18
C ALA A 78 -5.05 -9.69 -8.07
N LYS A 79 -4.00 -9.91 -7.27
CA LYS A 79 -3.47 -11.25 -7.01
C LYS A 79 -4.22 -12.01 -5.91
N ILE A 80 -5.10 -11.33 -5.19
CA ILE A 80 -5.88 -11.91 -4.11
C ILE A 80 -7.04 -12.69 -4.71
N ASP A 81 -7.30 -13.89 -4.20
CA ASP A 81 -8.49 -14.66 -4.57
C ASP A 81 -9.73 -14.05 -3.91
N TYR A 82 -10.55 -13.36 -4.71
CA TYR A 82 -11.80 -12.72 -4.29
C TYR A 82 -13.01 -13.67 -4.34
N ASN A 83 -12.86 -14.91 -4.79
CA ASN A 83 -13.92 -15.91 -4.69
C ASN A 83 -14.21 -16.28 -3.23
N ASP A 84 -13.21 -16.12 -2.35
CA ASP A 84 -13.43 -16.20 -0.92
C ASP A 84 -13.94 -14.85 -0.39
N GLN A 85 -15.21 -14.84 0.06
CA GLN A 85 -15.84 -13.65 0.65
C GLN A 85 -15.03 -13.04 1.82
N LYS A 86 -14.25 -13.83 2.54
CA LYS A 86 -13.42 -13.36 3.65
C LYS A 86 -12.38 -12.36 3.16
N ASN A 87 -11.68 -12.68 2.07
CA ASN A 87 -10.66 -11.81 1.50
C ASN A 87 -11.26 -10.49 1.02
N LEU A 88 -12.44 -10.56 0.41
CA LEU A 88 -13.16 -9.36 -0.03
C LEU A 88 -13.50 -8.44 1.16
N ILE A 89 -14.03 -9.01 2.25
CA ILE A 89 -14.40 -8.26 3.46
C ILE A 89 -13.15 -7.65 4.11
N ILE A 90 -12.05 -8.41 4.19
CA ILE A 90 -10.79 -7.92 4.76
C ILE A 90 -10.29 -6.69 3.99
N VAL A 91 -10.22 -6.79 2.67
CA VAL A 91 -9.74 -5.69 1.82
C VAL A 91 -10.66 -4.48 1.90
N ALA A 92 -11.97 -4.68 1.78
CA ALA A 92 -12.95 -3.59 1.83
C ALA A 92 -12.91 -2.85 3.17
N THR A 93 -12.92 -3.58 4.29
CA THR A 93 -12.91 -2.98 5.63
C THR A 93 -11.59 -2.30 5.93
N ALA A 94 -10.46 -2.90 5.56
CA ALA A 94 -9.15 -2.31 5.78
C ALA A 94 -8.96 -1.00 4.99
N LEU A 95 -9.39 -0.96 3.72
CA LEU A 95 -9.35 0.26 2.91
C LEU A 95 -10.27 1.33 3.48
N SER A 96 -11.49 0.97 3.88
CA SER A 96 -12.43 1.92 4.50
C SER A 96 -11.88 2.52 5.79
N ALA A 97 -11.28 1.70 6.65
CA ALA A 97 -10.65 2.16 7.88
C ALA A 97 -9.46 3.10 7.62
N GLY A 98 -8.70 2.87 6.56
CA GLY A 98 -7.61 3.75 6.15
C GLY A 98 -8.06 5.08 5.56
N MET A 99 -9.27 5.16 5.03
CA MET A 99 -9.84 6.42 4.51
C MET A 99 -10.32 7.36 5.61
N ILE A 100 -10.66 6.85 6.79
CA ILE A 100 -11.18 7.67 7.90
C ILE A 100 -10.25 8.85 8.23
N PRO A 101 -8.94 8.65 8.53
CA PRO A 101 -8.06 9.77 8.87
C PRO A 101 -7.77 10.70 7.69
N ILE A 102 -7.98 10.24 6.46
CA ILE A 102 -7.79 11.06 5.26
C ILE A 102 -8.97 12.02 5.07
N ILE A 103 -10.19 11.55 5.32
CA ILE A 103 -11.42 12.35 5.17
C ILE A 103 -11.58 13.31 6.34
N ASN A 104 -11.33 12.84 7.55
CA ASN A 104 -11.47 13.64 8.77
C ASN A 104 -10.24 13.48 9.67
N HIS A 105 -9.34 14.46 9.60
CA HIS A 105 -8.09 14.47 10.38
C HIS A 105 -8.34 14.59 11.89
N GLU A 106 -9.48 15.14 12.31
CA GLU A 106 -9.82 15.33 13.72
C GLU A 106 -10.56 14.14 14.34
N PHE A 107 -10.89 13.13 13.54
CA PHE A 107 -11.66 11.96 14.03
C PHE A 107 -10.99 11.31 15.24
N TYR A 108 -9.68 11.24 15.26
CA TYR A 108 -8.90 10.64 16.35
C TYR A 108 -8.45 11.64 17.42
N ALA A 109 -8.80 12.94 17.33
CA ALA A 109 -8.33 13.99 18.26
C ALA A 109 -8.75 13.74 19.73
N HIS A 110 -9.86 13.05 19.95
CA HIS A 110 -10.40 12.76 21.30
C HIS A 110 -9.90 11.43 21.88
N PHE A 111 -9.08 10.70 21.15
CA PHE A 111 -8.53 9.42 21.61
C PHE A 111 -7.18 9.62 22.34
N PRO A 112 -6.73 8.62 23.14
CA PRO A 112 -5.42 8.66 23.78
C PRO A 112 -4.29 8.86 22.76
N VAL A 113 -3.21 9.54 23.16
CA VAL A 113 -2.07 9.91 22.28
C VAL A 113 -1.50 8.72 21.49
N TRP A 114 -1.44 7.54 22.09
CA TRP A 114 -0.94 6.34 21.41
C TRP A 114 -1.86 5.88 20.27
N VAL A 115 -3.19 6.03 20.41
CA VAL A 115 -4.15 5.74 19.33
C VAL A 115 -4.00 6.77 18.21
N GLN A 116 -3.90 8.05 18.58
CA GLN A 116 -3.65 9.11 17.60
C GLN A 116 -2.40 8.82 16.77
N THR A 117 -1.29 8.48 17.42
CA THR A 117 -0.02 8.20 16.72
C THR A 117 -0.12 7.02 15.74
N LEU A 118 -0.83 5.97 16.12
CA LEU A 118 -0.99 4.76 15.28
C LEU A 118 -1.98 4.96 14.13
N PHE A 119 -3.10 5.63 14.39
CA PHE A 119 -4.22 5.72 13.44
C PHE A 119 -4.29 7.05 12.68
N HIS A 120 -3.44 8.03 13.01
CA HIS A 120 -3.36 9.29 12.29
C HIS A 120 -2.94 9.12 10.82
N SER A 121 -2.16 8.10 10.52
CA SER A 121 -1.78 7.75 9.15
C SER A 121 -2.76 6.73 8.56
N GLY A 122 -3.36 7.06 7.41
CA GLY A 122 -4.23 6.14 6.67
C GLY A 122 -3.54 4.82 6.30
N ILE A 123 -2.23 4.85 6.04
CA ILE A 123 -1.43 3.66 5.73
C ILE A 123 -1.34 2.75 6.96
N SER A 124 -1.01 3.29 8.13
CA SER A 124 -0.91 2.52 9.37
C SER A 124 -2.25 1.94 9.77
N SER A 125 -3.32 2.73 9.66
CA SER A 125 -4.69 2.29 9.92
C SER A 125 -5.08 1.11 9.02
N THR A 126 -4.89 1.24 7.70
CA THR A 126 -5.17 0.16 6.74
C THR A 126 -4.39 -1.11 7.08
N CYS A 127 -3.08 -1.00 7.37
CA CYS A 127 -2.25 -2.16 7.71
C CYS A 127 -2.72 -2.86 8.99
N ILE A 128 -3.02 -2.11 10.04
CA ILE A 128 -3.47 -2.67 11.32
C ILE A 128 -4.79 -3.42 11.13
N PHE A 129 -5.77 -2.81 10.47
CA PHE A 129 -7.06 -3.45 10.21
C PHE A 129 -6.91 -4.67 9.30
N ALA A 130 -6.07 -4.62 8.26
CA ALA A 130 -5.83 -5.76 7.39
C ALA A 130 -5.22 -6.94 8.16
N ILE A 131 -4.23 -6.69 9.01
CA ILE A 131 -3.58 -7.74 9.81
C ILE A 131 -4.57 -8.32 10.82
N LEU A 132 -5.29 -7.48 11.56
CA LEU A 132 -6.27 -7.92 12.56
C LEU A 132 -7.38 -8.78 11.95
N LEU A 133 -7.96 -8.31 10.84
CA LEU A 133 -9.03 -9.04 10.16
C LEU A 133 -8.53 -10.33 9.53
N ASN A 134 -7.34 -10.31 8.94
CA ASN A 134 -6.74 -11.52 8.38
C ASN A 134 -6.45 -12.56 9.48
N LEU A 135 -5.96 -12.14 10.63
CA LEU A 135 -5.75 -13.01 11.79
C LEU A 135 -7.07 -13.58 12.28
N LEU A 136 -8.10 -12.74 12.38
CA LEU A 136 -9.42 -13.12 12.86
C LEU A 136 -10.11 -14.14 11.94
N PHE A 137 -10.10 -13.89 10.61
CA PHE A 137 -10.84 -14.71 9.65
C PHE A 137 -10.07 -15.94 9.15
N ASN A 138 -8.73 -15.86 9.08
CA ASN A 138 -7.92 -16.93 8.50
C ASN A 138 -7.18 -17.77 9.55
N HIS A 139 -6.84 -17.22 10.72
CA HIS A 139 -6.09 -17.94 11.75
C HIS A 139 -6.92 -18.44 12.91
N LEU A 140 -8.08 -17.84 13.21
CA LEU A 140 -8.97 -18.38 14.23
C LEU A 140 -9.85 -19.48 13.61
N PRO A 141 -9.71 -20.75 14.03
CA PRO A 141 -10.36 -21.90 13.37
C PRO A 141 -11.88 -21.99 13.57
N SER A 142 -12.49 -21.03 14.26
CA SER A 142 -13.89 -21.07 14.69
C SER A 142 -14.94 -20.65 13.66
N PHE A 143 -14.53 -20.08 12.50
CA PHE A 143 -15.46 -19.65 11.42
C PHE A 143 -15.36 -20.50 10.16
N ARG A 144 -15.13 -21.80 10.32
CA ARG A 144 -15.23 -22.71 9.18
C ARG A 144 -16.70 -22.95 8.89
N SER A 145 -17.29 -22.05 8.11
CA SER A 145 -18.63 -22.24 7.55
C SER A 145 -18.65 -23.55 6.77
N SER A 146 -19.49 -24.47 7.22
CA SER A 146 -19.78 -25.75 6.56
C SER A 146 -20.12 -25.50 5.09
N ARG A 147 -19.22 -25.85 4.18
CA ARG A 147 -19.59 -26.05 2.78
C ARG A 147 -20.61 -27.17 2.76
N THR A 148 -21.84 -26.86 2.48
CA THR A 148 -22.85 -27.84 2.05
C THR A 148 -22.29 -28.58 0.83
N PRO A 149 -22.16 -29.92 0.89
CA PRO A 149 -21.80 -30.67 -0.31
C PRO A 149 -22.91 -30.49 -1.34
N HIS A 150 -22.54 -30.07 -2.54
CA HIS A 150 -23.42 -29.98 -3.68
C HIS A 150 -24.05 -31.37 -3.96
N LEU A 151 -25.30 -31.52 -3.58
CA LEU A 151 -26.21 -32.62 -4.02
C LEU A 151 -26.60 -32.40 -5.49
N SER A 152 -25.66 -32.47 -6.41
CA SER A 152 -25.91 -32.36 -7.84
C SER A 152 -25.48 -33.59 -8.66
N GLN A 153 -25.34 -34.76 -8.02
CA GLN A 153 -25.00 -35.99 -8.76
C GLN A 153 -26.06 -37.07 -8.75
N THR A 154 -27.31 -36.80 -8.38
CA THR A 154 -28.31 -37.86 -8.30
C THR A 154 -29.45 -37.75 -9.35
N ILE A 155 -29.33 -36.90 -10.35
CA ILE A 155 -30.42 -36.76 -11.37
C ILE A 155 -30.01 -37.36 -12.74
N ASN A 156 -28.77 -37.81 -12.94
CA ASN A 156 -28.38 -38.30 -14.28
C ASN A 156 -28.37 -39.83 -14.48
N THR A 157 -28.98 -40.61 -13.61
CA THR A 157 -29.05 -42.08 -13.78
C THR A 157 -30.47 -42.59 -14.02
N ARG A 158 -31.46 -41.72 -14.41
CA ARG A 158 -32.85 -42.15 -14.61
C ARG A 158 -33.37 -42.01 -16.02
N ASN A 159 -32.56 -41.71 -17.00
CA ASN A 159 -33.00 -41.57 -18.42
C ASN A 159 -32.19 -42.47 -19.38
N THR A 160 -31.89 -43.68 -18.97
CA THR A 160 -31.44 -44.74 -19.90
C THR A 160 -32.24 -46.02 -19.60
N HIS A 161 -33.51 -46.05 -20.02
CA HIS A 161 -34.29 -47.22 -20.41
C HIS A 161 -35.34 -46.83 -21.40
#